data_205964a85accf8e3c6d0f412e1e066b7
#
_entry.id   205964a85accf8e3c6d0f412e1e066b7
#
_cell.length_a   1.000
_cell.length_b   1.000
_cell.length_c   1.000
_cell.angle_alpha   90.00
_cell.angle_beta   90.00
_cell.angle_gamma   90.00
#
_symmetry.space_group_name_H-M   'P 1'
#
loop_
_entity.id
_entity.type
_entity.pdbx_description
1 polymer ?
#
loop_
_entity_poly.entity_id
_entity_poly.type
_entity_poly.pdbx_seq_one_letter_code
_entity_poly.pdbx_strand_id
1 'polypeptide(L)'
;AVRNVVRGRTGAGRHTLLTSLAARAGRSLGVIDLGTVPREPGKLAHALEAVLRRALLRGLVPCVDGLELISSEDPDTKIQVGAVLRTHPGPIALRLPTDAQIPLDPGYLLLDLPQRNEIQRGESWGKALERHHIALQDPSDLAGRYRVGPGIIERVCAEVARRPDRPADAAAW
;
A
#
# COMPACT_ATOMS: atom_id res chain seq x y z
N ALA A 1 -22.00 -0.56 4.11
CA ALA A 1 -20.74 0.18 4.34
C ALA A 1 -19.88 0.12 3.07
N VAL A 2 -19.11 1.18 2.81
CA VAL A 2 -18.21 1.24 1.64
C VAL A 2 -17.02 0.31 1.85
N ARG A 3 -16.75 -0.54 0.85
CA ARG A 3 -15.64 -1.51 0.86
C ARG A 3 -14.77 -1.27 -0.36
N ASN A 4 -13.53 -0.88 -0.14
CA ASN A 4 -12.57 -0.58 -1.21
C ASN A 4 -11.47 -1.62 -1.22
N VAL A 5 -11.17 -2.17 -2.38
CA VAL A 5 -10.04 -3.07 -2.59
C VAL A 5 -9.12 -2.46 -3.63
N VAL A 6 -7.86 -2.27 -3.26
CA VAL A 6 -6.84 -1.80 -4.20
C VAL A 6 -5.79 -2.88 -4.37
N ARG A 7 -5.69 -3.41 -5.60
CA ARG A 7 -4.68 -4.40 -5.97
C ARG A 7 -3.55 -3.75 -6.77
N GLY A 8 -2.39 -4.32 -6.67
CA GLY A 8 -1.21 -3.87 -7.41
C GLY A 8 0.10 -4.29 -6.76
N ARG A 9 1.20 -4.13 -7.46
CA ARG A 9 2.54 -4.43 -6.95
C ARG A 9 2.93 -3.49 -5.81
N THR A 10 3.88 -3.93 -4.99
CA THR A 10 4.51 -3.07 -3.97
C THR A 10 5.07 -1.81 -4.62
N GLY A 11 4.80 -0.66 -4.01
CA GLY A 11 5.22 0.64 -4.56
C GLY A 11 4.33 1.21 -5.69
N ALA A 12 3.27 0.52 -6.12
CA ALA A 12 2.35 1.02 -7.15
C ALA A 12 1.52 2.25 -6.73
N GLY A 13 1.57 2.65 -5.46
CA GLY A 13 0.82 3.80 -4.95
C GLY A 13 -0.52 3.43 -4.30
N ARG A 14 -0.74 2.14 -3.97
CA ARG A 14 -1.97 1.67 -3.30
C ARG A 14 -2.31 2.48 -2.05
N HIS A 15 -1.31 2.73 -1.20
CA HIS A 15 -1.49 3.53 0.02
C HIS A 15 -1.89 4.98 -0.30
N THR A 16 -1.16 5.64 -1.19
CA THR A 16 -1.41 7.02 -1.60
C THR A 16 -2.82 7.21 -2.16
N LEU A 17 -3.27 6.27 -3.01
CA LEU A 17 -4.62 6.30 -3.55
C LEU A 17 -5.67 6.20 -2.44
N LEU A 18 -5.55 5.21 -1.55
CA LEU A 18 -6.51 5.03 -0.45
C LEU A 18 -6.51 6.21 0.53
N THR A 19 -5.34 6.77 0.84
CA THR A 19 -5.24 7.97 1.68
C THR A 19 -5.95 9.17 1.03
N SER A 20 -5.76 9.36 -0.29
CA SER A 20 -6.43 10.42 -1.03
C SER A 20 -7.95 10.23 -1.06
N LEU A 21 -8.43 9.00 -1.24
CA LEU A 21 -9.85 8.69 -1.20
C LEU A 21 -10.46 8.94 0.18
N ALA A 22 -9.78 8.51 1.25
CA ALA A 22 -10.23 8.76 2.62
C ALA A 22 -10.29 10.26 2.93
N ALA A 23 -9.25 11.02 2.55
CA ALA A 23 -9.19 12.47 2.73
C ALA A 23 -10.33 13.20 2.01
N ARG A 24 -10.67 12.79 0.77
CA ARG A 24 -11.81 13.35 0.02
C ARG A 24 -13.17 13.06 0.69
N ALA A 25 -13.23 11.99 1.47
CA ALA A 25 -14.40 11.66 2.30
C ALA A 25 -14.36 12.33 3.69
N GLY A 26 -13.43 13.26 3.94
CA GLY A 26 -13.25 13.93 5.21
C GLY A 26 -12.76 13.01 6.33
N ARG A 27 -12.08 11.90 6.00
CA ARG A 27 -11.61 10.89 6.95
C ARG A 27 -10.11 10.64 6.80
N SER A 28 -9.50 10.11 7.86
CA SER A 28 -8.11 9.62 7.84
C SER A 28 -8.07 8.12 7.64
N LEU A 29 -7.02 7.65 6.95
CA LEU A 29 -6.75 6.23 6.75
C LEU A 29 -5.94 5.68 7.93
N GLY A 30 -6.41 4.59 8.57
CA GLY A 30 -5.68 3.86 9.61
C GLY A 30 -5.13 2.55 9.05
N VAL A 31 -3.81 2.42 8.89
CA VAL A 31 -3.20 1.19 8.35
C VAL A 31 -3.05 0.14 9.43
N ILE A 32 -3.49 -1.07 9.11
CA ILE A 32 -3.36 -2.28 9.93
C ILE A 32 -2.50 -3.24 9.12
N ASP A 33 -1.24 -3.37 9.51
CA ASP A 33 -0.30 -4.30 8.89
C ASP A 33 -0.32 -5.64 9.64
N LEU A 34 -0.87 -6.66 9.01
CA LEU A 34 -0.95 -8.00 9.57
C LEU A 34 0.42 -8.66 9.76
N GLY A 35 1.47 -8.12 9.10
CA GLY A 35 2.85 -8.55 9.34
C GLY A 35 3.36 -8.19 10.74
N THR A 36 2.77 -7.20 11.39
CA THR A 36 3.16 -6.73 12.73
C THR A 36 2.27 -7.27 13.86
N VAL A 37 1.16 -7.94 13.50
CA VAL A 37 0.25 -8.54 14.48
C VAL A 37 0.77 -9.92 14.89
N PRO A 38 0.73 -10.30 16.17
CA PRO A 38 1.12 -11.63 16.63
C PRO A 38 0.35 -12.74 15.91
N ARG A 39 1.08 -13.72 15.35
CA ARG A 39 0.52 -14.80 14.51
C ARG A 39 0.23 -16.07 15.33
N GLU A 40 -0.16 -15.93 16.58
CA GLU A 40 -0.58 -17.09 17.35
C GLU A 40 -1.90 -17.65 16.79
N PRO A 41 -2.00 -18.98 16.61
CA PRO A 41 -3.22 -19.61 16.12
C PRO A 41 -4.46 -19.14 16.90
N GLY A 42 -5.51 -18.77 16.18
CA GLY A 42 -6.77 -18.29 16.76
C GLY A 42 -6.76 -16.85 17.32
N LYS A 43 -5.59 -16.22 17.51
CA LYS A 43 -5.51 -14.87 18.08
C LYS A 43 -5.54 -13.77 17.03
N LEU A 44 -5.10 -14.03 15.81
CA LEU A 44 -5.01 -13.01 14.76
C LEU A 44 -6.38 -12.41 14.42
N ALA A 45 -7.40 -13.24 14.23
CA ALA A 45 -8.76 -12.78 13.91
C ALA A 45 -9.34 -11.91 15.03
N HIS A 46 -9.17 -12.32 16.28
CA HIS A 46 -9.64 -11.56 17.45
C HIS A 46 -8.88 -10.22 17.60
N ALA A 47 -7.57 -10.22 17.42
CA ALA A 47 -6.76 -9.00 17.43
C ALA A 47 -7.19 -8.05 16.31
N LEU A 48 -7.41 -8.57 15.10
CA LEU A 48 -7.90 -7.77 13.97
C LEU A 48 -9.26 -7.16 14.27
N GLU A 49 -10.21 -7.93 14.80
CA GLU A 49 -11.53 -7.40 15.18
C GLU A 49 -11.43 -6.26 16.19
N ALA A 50 -10.59 -6.40 17.21
CA ALA A 50 -10.37 -5.36 18.21
C ALA A 50 -9.78 -4.08 17.61
N VAL A 51 -8.81 -4.20 16.68
CA VAL A 51 -8.19 -3.05 16.00
C VAL A 51 -9.18 -2.38 15.04
N LEU A 52 -9.96 -3.15 14.31
CA LEU A 52 -11.02 -2.62 13.42
C LEU A 52 -12.07 -1.85 14.22
N ARG A 53 -12.53 -2.39 15.34
CA ARG A 53 -13.46 -1.69 16.24
C ARG A 53 -12.88 -0.38 16.77
N ARG A 54 -11.60 -0.39 17.17
CA ARG A 54 -10.91 0.83 17.63
C ARG A 54 -10.77 1.88 16.53
N ALA A 55 -10.46 1.47 15.30
CA ALA A 55 -10.41 2.38 14.15
C ALA A 55 -11.78 3.02 13.89
N LEU A 56 -12.85 2.24 13.92
CA LEU A 56 -14.22 2.72 13.76
C LEU A 56 -14.59 3.77 14.82
N LEU A 57 -14.30 3.51 16.08
CA LEU A 57 -14.57 4.44 17.19
C LEU A 57 -13.78 5.75 17.09
N ARG A 58 -12.62 5.73 16.42
CA ARG A 58 -11.80 6.91 16.14
C ARG A 58 -12.18 7.64 14.84
N GLY A 59 -13.21 7.20 14.15
CA GLY A 59 -13.63 7.78 12.86
C GLY A 59 -12.67 7.53 11.69
N LEU A 60 -11.71 6.60 11.85
CA LEU A 60 -10.77 6.23 10.80
C LEU A 60 -11.41 5.29 9.79
N VAL A 61 -10.87 5.30 8.56
CA VAL A 61 -11.09 4.22 7.59
C VAL A 61 -9.97 3.20 7.78
N PRO A 62 -10.24 2.00 8.33
CA PRO A 62 -9.22 0.98 8.47
C PRO A 62 -8.78 0.47 7.10
N CYS A 63 -7.48 0.33 6.91
CA CYS A 63 -6.86 -0.22 5.72
C CYS A 63 -6.02 -1.44 6.10
N VAL A 64 -6.49 -2.63 5.75
CA VAL A 64 -5.79 -3.89 6.06
C VAL A 64 -4.80 -4.22 4.95
N ASP A 65 -3.57 -4.51 5.35
CA ASP A 65 -2.45 -4.91 4.51
C ASP A 65 -1.82 -6.21 5.04
N GLY A 66 -1.12 -6.94 4.18
CA GLY A 66 -0.42 -8.17 4.58
C GLY A 66 -1.32 -9.40 4.67
N LEU A 67 -2.51 -9.40 4.04
CA LEU A 67 -3.39 -10.57 3.99
C LEU A 67 -2.73 -11.76 3.28
N GLU A 68 -1.83 -11.51 2.35
CA GLU A 68 -1.01 -12.53 1.67
C GLU A 68 0.00 -13.22 2.60
N LEU A 69 0.27 -12.63 3.77
CA LEU A 69 1.17 -13.21 4.76
C LEU A 69 0.50 -14.31 5.60
N ILE A 70 -0.82 -14.43 5.52
CA ILE A 70 -1.54 -15.55 6.14
C ILE A 70 -1.25 -16.79 5.30
N SER A 71 -0.55 -17.75 5.91
CA SER A 71 -0.10 -18.96 5.23
C SER A 71 -1.27 -19.69 4.56
N SER A 72 -1.03 -20.27 3.38
CA SER A 72 -1.97 -21.21 2.75
C SER A 72 -2.10 -22.51 3.55
N GLU A 73 -1.15 -22.79 4.43
CA GLU A 73 -1.15 -23.97 5.32
C GLU A 73 -1.98 -23.75 6.59
N ASP A 74 -2.51 -22.54 6.81
CA ASP A 74 -3.42 -22.21 7.91
C ASP A 74 -4.78 -21.71 7.36
N PRO A 75 -5.60 -22.63 6.80
CA PRO A 75 -6.89 -22.28 6.23
C PRO A 75 -7.88 -21.76 7.28
N ASP A 76 -7.78 -22.20 8.52
CA ASP A 76 -8.70 -21.81 9.59
C ASP A 76 -8.51 -20.33 9.95
N THR A 77 -7.27 -19.87 10.11
CA THR A 77 -6.97 -18.45 10.33
C THR A 77 -7.45 -17.60 9.14
N LYS A 78 -7.25 -18.08 7.92
CA LYS A 78 -7.71 -17.38 6.71
C LYS A 78 -9.23 -17.22 6.68
N ILE A 79 -9.97 -18.28 7.03
CA ILE A 79 -11.44 -18.26 7.11
C ILE A 79 -11.92 -17.30 8.19
N GLN A 80 -11.31 -17.34 9.39
CA GLN A 80 -11.66 -16.48 10.52
C GLN A 80 -11.38 -15.00 10.20
N VAL A 81 -10.23 -14.67 9.67
CA VAL A 81 -9.88 -13.30 9.24
C VAL A 81 -10.88 -12.84 8.16
N GLY A 82 -11.17 -13.68 7.18
CA GLY A 82 -12.18 -13.37 6.16
C GLY A 82 -13.56 -13.09 6.77
N ALA A 83 -13.99 -13.86 7.77
CA ALA A 83 -15.24 -13.63 8.48
C ALA A 83 -15.26 -12.26 9.19
N VAL A 84 -14.19 -11.90 9.89
CA VAL A 84 -14.05 -10.59 10.54
C VAL A 84 -14.15 -9.44 9.54
N LEU A 85 -13.48 -9.57 8.38
CA LEU A 85 -13.52 -8.54 7.34
C LEU A 85 -14.92 -8.38 6.73
N ARG A 86 -15.63 -9.50 6.50
CA ARG A 86 -16.99 -9.50 5.94
C ARG A 86 -18.01 -8.89 6.89
N THR A 87 -17.90 -9.18 8.18
CA THR A 87 -18.86 -8.74 9.20
C THR A 87 -18.58 -7.33 9.72
N HIS A 88 -17.44 -6.72 9.37
CA HIS A 88 -17.12 -5.35 9.82
C HIS A 88 -18.20 -4.35 9.39
N PRO A 89 -18.83 -3.60 10.33
CA PRO A 89 -19.98 -2.76 10.03
C PRO A 89 -19.61 -1.42 9.36
N GLY A 90 -18.37 -0.99 9.50
CA GLY A 90 -17.88 0.30 9.00
C GLY A 90 -17.25 0.23 7.60
N PRO A 91 -16.81 1.38 7.07
CA PRO A 91 -16.00 1.41 5.86
C PRO A 91 -14.69 0.68 6.08
N ILE A 92 -14.23 -0.05 5.06
CA ILE A 92 -12.96 -0.77 5.12
C ILE A 92 -12.24 -0.69 3.77
N ALA A 93 -10.92 -0.63 3.82
CA ALA A 93 -10.06 -0.72 2.65
C ALA A 93 -9.12 -1.92 2.77
N LEU A 94 -8.86 -2.60 1.67
CA LEU A 94 -7.87 -3.68 1.57
C LEU A 94 -6.79 -3.30 0.58
N ARG A 95 -5.54 -3.56 0.93
CA ARG A 95 -4.39 -3.50 0.01
C ARG A 95 -3.95 -4.92 -0.29
N LEU A 96 -4.01 -5.32 -1.54
CA LEU A 96 -3.70 -6.68 -1.97
C LEU A 96 -2.66 -6.70 -3.09
N PRO A 97 -1.84 -7.76 -3.19
CA PRO A 97 -1.09 -8.07 -4.39
C PRO A 97 -2.03 -8.28 -5.59
N THR A 98 -1.48 -8.23 -6.81
CA THR A 98 -2.27 -8.30 -8.06
C THR A 98 -3.12 -9.57 -8.15
N ASP A 99 -2.59 -10.71 -7.70
CA ASP A 99 -3.22 -12.02 -7.89
C ASP A 99 -3.89 -12.56 -6.59
N ALA A 100 -3.97 -11.72 -5.55
CA ALA A 100 -4.55 -12.15 -4.28
C ALA A 100 -6.08 -12.30 -4.36
N GLN A 101 -6.58 -13.34 -3.72
CA GLN A 101 -8.02 -13.52 -3.51
C GLN A 101 -8.57 -12.44 -2.57
N ILE A 102 -9.75 -11.95 -2.89
CA ILE A 102 -10.43 -10.92 -2.09
C ILE A 102 -11.32 -11.60 -1.05
N PRO A 103 -11.03 -11.43 0.27
CA PRO A 103 -11.78 -12.09 1.33
C PRO A 103 -13.06 -11.33 1.72
N LEU A 104 -13.73 -10.70 0.76
CA LEU A 104 -14.98 -9.96 0.94
C LEU A 104 -16.07 -10.55 0.05
N ASP A 105 -17.31 -10.42 0.50
CA ASP A 105 -18.47 -10.70 -0.32
C ASP A 105 -18.64 -9.66 -1.44
N PRO A 106 -19.29 -9.99 -2.56
CA PRO A 106 -19.57 -9.06 -3.64
C PRO A 106 -20.20 -7.75 -3.16
N GLY A 107 -19.90 -6.63 -3.84
CA GLY A 107 -20.37 -5.30 -3.48
C GLY A 107 -19.24 -4.36 -2.99
N TYR A 108 -17.99 -4.76 -3.18
CA TYR A 108 -16.82 -3.90 -2.99
C TYR A 108 -16.44 -3.18 -4.30
N LEU A 109 -15.80 -2.01 -4.15
CA LEU A 109 -15.15 -1.33 -5.27
C LEU A 109 -13.72 -1.87 -5.43
N LEU A 110 -13.44 -2.47 -6.60
CA LEU A 110 -12.10 -2.96 -6.94
C LEU A 110 -11.38 -1.95 -7.83
N LEU A 111 -10.17 -1.59 -7.43
CA LEU A 111 -9.25 -0.75 -8.18
C LEU A 111 -7.94 -1.51 -8.42
N ASP A 112 -7.72 -1.91 -9.66
CA ASP A 112 -6.45 -2.52 -10.08
C ASP A 112 -5.48 -1.44 -10.54
N LEU A 113 -4.32 -1.36 -9.87
CA LEU A 113 -3.25 -0.45 -10.27
C LEU A 113 -2.34 -1.15 -11.28
N PRO A 114 -2.38 -0.76 -12.54
CA PRO A 114 -1.55 -1.38 -13.57
C PRO A 114 -0.06 -1.10 -13.30
N GLN A 115 0.80 -2.02 -13.79
CA GLN A 115 2.22 -1.77 -13.81
C GLN A 115 2.53 -0.65 -14.81
N ARG A 116 3.29 0.35 -14.38
CA ARG A 116 3.75 1.43 -15.26
C ARG A 116 4.72 0.90 -16.30
N ASN A 117 4.56 1.36 -17.55
CA ASN A 117 5.53 1.14 -18.61
C ASN A 117 6.79 1.99 -18.37
N GLU A 118 7.80 1.84 -19.21
CA GLU A 118 9.09 2.53 -19.04
C GLU A 118 8.95 4.06 -19.13
N ILE A 119 8.17 4.55 -20.07
CA ILE A 119 7.90 5.99 -20.24
C ILE A 119 7.27 6.56 -18.96
N GLN A 120 6.22 5.92 -18.46
CA GLN A 120 5.53 6.34 -17.23
C GLN A 120 6.43 6.25 -15.99
N ARG A 121 7.38 5.30 -15.97
CA ARG A 121 8.39 5.25 -14.90
C ARG A 121 9.38 6.40 -15.03
N GLY A 122 9.84 6.72 -16.25
CA GLY A 122 10.71 7.88 -16.53
C GLY A 122 10.07 9.18 -16.05
N GLU A 123 8.81 9.42 -16.37
CA GLU A 123 8.06 10.57 -15.86
C GLU A 123 7.98 10.59 -14.32
N SER A 124 7.85 9.41 -13.69
CA SER A 124 7.80 9.30 -12.23
C SER A 124 9.15 9.64 -11.60
N TRP A 125 10.25 9.17 -12.20
CA TRP A 125 11.61 9.52 -11.80
C TRP A 125 11.86 11.01 -11.96
N GLY A 126 11.54 11.59 -13.12
CA GLY A 126 11.70 13.02 -13.39
C GLY A 126 11.00 13.88 -12.32
N LYS A 127 9.71 13.62 -12.07
CA LYS A 127 8.92 14.34 -11.07
C LYS A 127 9.46 14.20 -9.64
N ALA A 128 9.96 13.02 -9.26
CA ALA A 128 10.51 12.80 -7.93
C ALA A 128 11.88 13.48 -7.78
N LEU A 129 12.75 13.37 -8.77
CA LEU A 129 14.06 14.02 -8.79
C LEU A 129 13.93 15.56 -8.69
N GLU A 130 13.02 16.14 -9.48
CA GLU A 130 12.71 17.58 -9.45
C GLU A 130 12.22 18.02 -8.05
N ARG A 131 11.24 17.29 -7.48
CA ARG A 131 10.68 17.57 -6.15
C ARG A 131 11.73 17.56 -5.04
N HIS A 132 12.70 16.65 -5.14
CA HIS A 132 13.77 16.50 -4.16
C HIS A 132 15.05 17.26 -4.53
N HIS A 133 15.00 18.09 -5.58
CA HIS A 133 16.14 18.89 -6.06
C HIS A 133 17.39 18.04 -6.34
N ILE A 134 17.19 16.86 -6.95
CA ILE A 134 18.27 15.96 -7.34
C ILE A 134 18.54 16.17 -8.83
N ALA A 135 19.73 16.70 -9.15
CA ALA A 135 20.14 16.83 -10.54
C ALA A 135 20.49 15.47 -11.15
N LEU A 136 19.84 15.09 -12.24
CA LEU A 136 20.17 13.93 -13.06
C LEU A 136 19.93 14.29 -14.52
N GLN A 137 20.89 13.97 -15.41
CA GLN A 137 20.82 14.36 -16.81
C GLN A 137 19.71 13.61 -17.57
N ASP A 138 19.55 12.30 -17.32
CA ASP A 138 18.53 11.49 -17.98
C ASP A 138 17.81 10.53 -17.01
N PRO A 139 16.58 10.84 -16.61
CA PRO A 139 15.76 9.93 -15.79
C PRO A 139 15.38 8.63 -16.50
N SER A 140 15.50 8.54 -17.83
CA SER A 140 15.12 7.36 -18.61
C SER A 140 16.03 6.17 -18.28
N ASP A 141 17.30 6.41 -18.03
CA ASP A 141 18.24 5.37 -17.60
C ASP A 141 17.78 4.65 -16.34
N LEU A 142 17.27 5.40 -15.37
CA LEU A 142 16.72 4.82 -14.14
C LEU A 142 15.44 4.02 -14.42
N ALA A 143 14.61 4.47 -15.34
CA ALA A 143 13.39 3.78 -15.72
C ALA A 143 13.63 2.45 -16.43
N GLY A 144 14.68 2.37 -17.23
CA GLY A 144 15.12 1.13 -17.88
C GLY A 144 15.68 0.11 -16.88
N ARG A 145 16.55 0.57 -15.98
CA ARG A 145 17.23 -0.27 -14.97
C ARG A 145 16.31 -0.73 -13.84
N TYR A 146 15.45 0.17 -13.33
CA TYR A 146 14.66 -0.08 -12.11
C TYR A 146 13.16 -0.15 -12.41
N ARG A 147 12.61 -1.36 -12.44
CA ARG A 147 11.18 -1.63 -12.66
C ARG A 147 10.37 -1.46 -11.36
N VAL A 148 10.54 -0.32 -10.70
CA VAL A 148 9.90 0.00 -9.43
C VAL A 148 8.70 0.95 -9.61
N GLY A 149 7.79 0.92 -8.64
CA GLY A 149 6.62 1.79 -8.68
C GLY A 149 6.89 3.19 -8.09
N PRO A 150 6.00 4.16 -8.34
CA PRO A 150 6.21 5.57 -7.96
C PRO A 150 6.43 5.79 -6.46
N GLY A 151 5.82 4.98 -5.61
CA GLY A 151 6.02 5.10 -4.16
C GLY A 151 7.41 4.66 -3.69
N ILE A 152 8.07 3.74 -4.42
CA ILE A 152 9.47 3.36 -4.16
C ILE A 152 10.38 4.46 -4.69
N ILE A 153 10.14 4.96 -5.90
CA ILE A 153 10.89 6.07 -6.50
C ILE A 153 10.91 7.27 -5.54
N GLU A 154 9.76 7.69 -5.07
CA GLU A 154 9.64 8.84 -4.15
C GLU A 154 10.44 8.62 -2.87
N ARG A 155 10.39 7.42 -2.30
CA ARG A 155 11.12 7.07 -1.08
C ARG A 155 12.63 7.08 -1.29
N VAL A 156 13.10 6.55 -2.41
CA VAL A 156 14.52 6.56 -2.77
C VAL A 156 15.02 8.00 -2.94
N CYS A 157 14.30 8.84 -3.70
CA CYS A 157 14.68 10.23 -3.89
C CYS A 157 14.68 11.01 -2.57
N ALA A 158 13.68 10.79 -1.70
CA ALA A 158 13.63 11.41 -0.38
C ALA A 158 14.82 10.99 0.51
N GLU A 159 15.22 9.72 0.44
CA GLU A 159 16.37 9.22 1.21
C GLU A 159 17.70 9.79 0.70
N VAL A 160 17.87 9.82 -0.63
CA VAL A 160 19.05 10.42 -1.26
C VAL A 160 19.17 11.92 -0.90
N ALA A 161 18.06 12.65 -0.92
CA ALA A 161 18.05 14.06 -0.58
C ALA A 161 18.45 14.36 0.88
N ARG A 162 18.30 13.39 1.79
CA ARG A 162 18.67 13.52 3.21
C ARG A 162 20.14 13.22 3.48
N ARG A 163 20.87 12.60 2.54
CA ARG A 163 22.28 12.24 2.77
C ARG A 163 23.17 13.48 2.75
N PRO A 164 24.03 13.67 3.77
CA PRO A 164 24.95 14.79 3.84
C PRO A 164 26.04 14.72 2.75
N ASP A 165 26.44 13.51 2.33
CA ASP A 165 27.48 13.26 1.33
C ASP A 165 26.91 13.18 -0.10
N ARG A 166 25.91 13.97 -0.39
CA ARG A 166 25.28 14.02 -1.72
C ARG A 166 26.33 14.48 -2.74
N PRO A 167 26.70 13.65 -3.74
CA PRO A 167 27.59 14.08 -4.79
C PRO A 167 26.93 15.23 -5.58
N ALA A 168 27.71 16.29 -5.83
CA ALA A 168 27.25 17.48 -6.56
C ALA A 168 26.89 17.15 -8.03
N ASP A 169 27.49 16.07 -8.56
CA ASP A 169 27.28 15.58 -9.92
C ASP A 169 26.65 14.20 -9.95
N ALA A 170 25.60 14.06 -10.75
CA ALA A 170 24.87 12.81 -10.95
C ALA A 170 25.68 11.70 -11.69
N ALA A 171 26.88 11.99 -12.13
CA ALA A 171 27.80 11.02 -12.77
C ALA A 171 28.44 10.02 -11.78
N ALA A 172 28.20 10.18 -10.49
CA ALA A 172 28.78 9.34 -9.42
C ALA A 172 27.83 8.22 -8.91
N TRP A 173 26.78 7.92 -9.66
CA TRP A 173 25.79 6.86 -9.31
C TRP A 173 25.95 5.60 -10.13
#